data_94eb9f48d799e604471cebd707d4ded1
#
_entry.id   94eb9f48d799e604471cebd707d4ded1
#
_cell.length_a   1.000
_cell.length_b   1.000
_cell.length_c   1.000
_cell.angle_alpha   90.00
_cell.angle_beta   90.00
_cell.angle_gamma   90.00
#
_symmetry.space_group_name_H-M   'P 1'
#
loop_
_entity.id
_entity.type
_entity.pdbx_description
1 polymer ?
#
loop_
_entity_poly.entity_id
_entity_poly.type
_entity_poly.pdbx_seq_one_letter_code
_entity_poly.pdbx_strand_id
1 'polypeptide(L)'
;ILSAATWNRDLNYRLGRGLGQDAKARGVGILLGPGVNIYRSPLCGRNFEYFGEDPYLSGEVAKQYILGVQSEGVIATIKHFTANNQEWDRHHVSSEVDERTLQEVYFAPFRKAVKEAHVGAVMNSYNLLNGVHASENRWLNIDILRDTWGFKGILMSDWVSVYSTVGAANHGLDLEMPAGEYLNEELLMPAIEQGLITEATIDLKVQHILQTLIAFGFLDKDPKDTSIALDNPHSRQTALDIAREGIVLLKNEGNMLPLKGKTVVMGSNAEVLVTGGGSGFVSPFSTVSI
;
A
#
# COMPACT_ATOMS: atom_id res chain seq x y z
N ILE A 1 7.07 -5.87 7.68
CA ILE A 1 8.39 -6.09 8.35
C ILE A 1 8.86 -7.52 8.17
N LEU A 2 8.17 -8.50 8.72
CA LEU A 2 8.66 -9.88 8.78
C LEU A 2 8.93 -10.49 7.40
N SER A 3 8.09 -10.21 6.42
CA SER A 3 8.27 -10.69 5.05
C SER A 3 9.53 -10.11 4.39
N ALA A 4 9.84 -8.84 4.65
CA ALA A 4 11.09 -8.23 4.16
C ALA A 4 12.33 -8.80 4.87
N ALA A 5 12.22 -9.15 6.16
CA ALA A 5 13.30 -9.77 6.93
C ALA A 5 13.71 -11.15 6.41
N THR A 6 12.89 -11.80 5.59
CA THR A 6 13.27 -13.06 4.92
C THR A 6 14.29 -12.87 3.80
N TRP A 7 14.41 -11.69 3.20
CA TRP A 7 15.20 -11.39 2.00
C TRP A 7 14.87 -12.31 0.80
N ASN A 8 13.74 -13.02 0.87
CA ASN A 8 13.34 -14.05 -0.08
C ASN A 8 12.28 -13.53 -1.06
N ARG A 9 12.69 -13.33 -2.33
CA ARG A 9 11.80 -12.82 -3.39
C ARG A 9 10.63 -13.76 -3.67
N ASP A 10 10.89 -15.05 -3.75
CA ASP A 10 9.85 -16.05 -4.08
C ASP A 10 8.81 -16.11 -2.97
N LEU A 11 9.23 -16.00 -1.73
CA LEU A 11 8.32 -16.01 -0.59
C LEU A 11 7.43 -14.77 -0.55
N ASN A 12 7.97 -13.60 -0.92
CA ASN A 12 7.19 -12.38 -1.07
C ASN A 12 6.24 -12.40 -2.27
N TYR A 13 6.61 -13.07 -3.38
CA TYR A 13 5.69 -13.33 -4.48
C TYR A 13 4.54 -14.26 -4.04
N ARG A 14 4.85 -15.35 -3.32
CA ARG A 14 3.84 -16.25 -2.75
C ARG A 14 2.91 -15.53 -1.77
N LEU A 15 3.44 -14.61 -0.95
CA LEU A 15 2.63 -13.76 -0.08
C LEU A 15 1.64 -12.93 -0.91
N GLY A 16 2.12 -12.24 -1.95
CA GLY A 16 1.28 -11.47 -2.85
C GLY A 16 0.18 -12.34 -3.49
N ARG A 17 0.52 -13.51 -3.98
CA ARG A 17 -0.45 -14.46 -4.53
C ARG A 17 -1.53 -14.85 -3.51
N GLY A 18 -1.12 -15.24 -2.31
CA GLY A 18 -2.07 -15.60 -1.24
C GLY A 18 -3.04 -14.48 -0.94
N LEU A 19 -2.51 -13.24 -0.79
CA LEU A 19 -3.34 -12.05 -0.56
C LEU A 19 -4.28 -11.76 -1.74
N GLY A 20 -3.82 -11.93 -2.98
CA GLY A 20 -4.66 -11.81 -4.18
C GLY A 20 -5.80 -12.83 -4.18
N GLN A 21 -5.52 -14.09 -3.86
CA GLN A 21 -6.52 -15.15 -3.73
C GLN A 21 -7.52 -14.84 -2.61
N ASP A 22 -7.03 -14.41 -1.45
CA ASP A 22 -7.90 -14.09 -0.31
C ASP A 22 -8.79 -12.87 -0.59
N ALA A 23 -8.28 -11.88 -1.35
CA ALA A 23 -9.05 -10.74 -1.84
C ALA A 23 -10.14 -11.19 -2.82
N LYS A 24 -9.78 -12.02 -3.78
CA LYS A 24 -10.69 -12.55 -4.80
C LYS A 24 -11.79 -13.42 -4.19
N ALA A 25 -11.47 -14.27 -3.20
CA ALA A 25 -12.46 -15.06 -2.46
C ALA A 25 -13.54 -14.18 -1.79
N ARG A 26 -13.21 -12.93 -1.49
CA ARG A 26 -14.08 -11.95 -0.83
C ARG A 26 -14.73 -10.94 -1.78
N GLY A 27 -14.40 -10.98 -3.07
CA GLY A 27 -14.90 -10.05 -4.08
C GLY A 27 -14.20 -8.68 -4.04
N VAL A 28 -12.97 -8.63 -3.52
CA VAL A 28 -12.15 -7.42 -3.49
C VAL A 28 -11.33 -7.34 -4.78
N GLY A 29 -11.64 -6.37 -5.63
CA GLY A 29 -10.95 -6.15 -6.91
C GLY A 29 -9.68 -5.30 -6.79
N ILE A 30 -9.63 -4.37 -5.84
CA ILE A 30 -8.48 -3.49 -5.60
C ILE A 30 -7.99 -3.70 -4.16
N LEU A 31 -6.78 -4.19 -3.99
CA LEU A 31 -6.13 -4.40 -2.70
C LEU A 31 -5.26 -3.19 -2.35
N LEU A 32 -5.52 -2.54 -1.20
CA LEU A 32 -4.80 -1.34 -0.76
C LEU A 32 -3.48 -1.69 -0.08
N GLY A 33 -2.56 -2.19 -0.86
CA GLY A 33 -1.22 -2.61 -0.46
C GLY A 33 -0.34 -2.94 -1.68
N PRO A 34 0.99 -2.92 -1.48
CA PRO A 34 1.73 -2.82 -0.23
C PRO A 34 1.98 -1.37 0.23
N GLY A 35 2.18 -1.19 1.54
CA GLY A 35 2.78 0.01 2.11
C GLY A 35 4.30 -0.05 2.05
N VAL A 36 4.95 1.04 1.60
CA VAL A 36 6.41 1.05 1.34
C VAL A 36 7.13 2.28 1.87
N ASN A 37 6.50 3.05 2.76
CA ASN A 37 7.17 4.22 3.33
C ASN A 37 8.42 3.79 4.11
N ILE A 38 9.49 4.57 3.96
CA ILE A 38 10.79 4.26 4.54
C ILE A 38 10.81 4.60 6.03
N TYR A 39 11.31 3.69 6.86
CA TYR A 39 11.46 3.92 8.29
C TYR A 39 12.47 5.03 8.57
N ARG A 40 12.01 6.12 9.19
CA ARG A 40 12.86 7.22 9.66
C ARG A 40 12.92 7.27 11.18
N SER A 41 11.82 6.90 11.82
CA SER A 41 11.71 6.86 13.27
C SER A 41 11.06 5.54 13.69
N PRO A 42 11.58 4.87 14.73
CA PRO A 42 10.94 3.68 15.30
C PRO A 42 9.59 4.00 15.95
N LEU A 43 9.32 5.28 16.23
CA LEU A 43 8.07 5.75 16.83
C LEU A 43 6.95 5.98 15.83
N CYS A 44 7.18 5.83 14.51
CA CYS A 44 6.11 5.94 13.52
C CYS A 44 5.08 4.83 13.74
N GLY A 45 3.82 5.22 13.99
CA GLY A 45 2.73 4.29 14.32
C GLY A 45 2.35 3.32 13.18
N ARG A 46 2.80 3.57 11.95
CA ARG A 46 2.53 2.74 10.78
C ARG A 46 3.71 1.89 10.32
N ASN A 47 4.81 1.85 11.06
CA ASN A 47 5.95 1.00 10.71
C ASN A 47 5.57 -0.48 10.57
N PHE A 48 4.56 -0.95 11.29
CA PHE A 48 4.11 -2.36 11.25
C PHE A 48 3.70 -2.82 9.84
N GLU A 49 3.20 -1.94 8.98
CA GLU A 49 2.74 -2.26 7.63
C GLU A 49 3.78 -2.04 6.52
N TYR A 50 4.94 -1.45 6.85
CA TYR A 50 6.01 -1.16 5.89
C TYR A 50 7.12 -2.22 5.92
N PHE A 51 8.05 -2.14 4.97
CA PHE A 51 9.08 -3.17 4.80
C PHE A 51 10.40 -2.89 5.53
N GLY A 52 10.72 -1.62 5.79
CA GLY A 52 11.92 -1.28 6.53
C GLY A 52 12.52 0.07 6.15
N GLU A 53 13.79 0.24 6.52
CA GLU A 53 14.54 1.48 6.30
C GLU A 53 15.34 1.49 4.98
N ASP A 54 15.57 0.33 4.38
CA ASP A 54 16.32 0.19 3.13
C ASP A 54 15.40 0.34 1.91
N PRO A 55 15.61 1.38 1.05
CA PRO A 55 14.75 1.63 -0.11
C PRO A 55 14.91 0.57 -1.21
N TYR A 56 16.07 -0.06 -1.34
CA TYR A 56 16.28 -1.12 -2.32
C TYR A 56 15.54 -2.39 -1.93
N LEU A 57 15.71 -2.86 -0.70
CA LEU A 57 15.00 -4.03 -0.17
C LEU A 57 13.48 -3.81 -0.23
N SER A 58 13.02 -2.63 0.23
CA SER A 58 11.59 -2.28 0.18
C SER A 58 11.03 -2.33 -1.24
N GLY A 59 11.80 -1.84 -2.23
CA GLY A 59 11.42 -1.89 -3.63
C GLY A 59 11.37 -3.31 -4.20
N GLU A 60 12.36 -4.17 -3.87
CA GLU A 60 12.39 -5.56 -4.33
C GLU A 60 11.24 -6.39 -3.75
N VAL A 61 10.98 -6.23 -2.45
CA VAL A 61 9.88 -6.92 -1.78
C VAL A 61 8.52 -6.44 -2.30
N ALA A 62 8.33 -5.13 -2.43
CA ALA A 62 7.12 -4.55 -2.99
C ALA A 62 6.84 -5.03 -4.41
N LYS A 63 7.87 -5.09 -5.26
CA LYS A 63 7.76 -5.62 -6.62
C LYS A 63 7.21 -7.04 -6.62
N GLN A 64 7.77 -7.93 -5.81
CA GLN A 64 7.32 -9.32 -5.77
C GLN A 64 5.89 -9.45 -5.21
N TYR A 65 5.58 -8.69 -4.16
CA TYR A 65 4.24 -8.62 -3.61
C TYR A 65 3.21 -8.19 -4.69
N ILE A 66 3.49 -7.10 -5.42
CA ILE A 66 2.60 -6.59 -6.47
C ILE A 66 2.42 -7.60 -7.59
N LEU A 67 3.51 -8.19 -8.09
CA LEU A 67 3.45 -9.22 -9.12
C LEU A 67 2.61 -10.42 -8.67
N GLY A 68 2.76 -10.84 -7.42
CA GLY A 68 1.96 -11.92 -6.83
C GLY A 68 0.47 -11.57 -6.76
N VAL A 69 0.10 -10.41 -6.24
CA VAL A 69 -1.30 -9.95 -6.16
C VAL A 69 -1.92 -9.87 -7.55
N GLN A 70 -1.23 -9.23 -8.48
CA GLN A 70 -1.74 -8.98 -9.83
C GLN A 70 -1.80 -10.25 -10.69
N SER A 71 -0.99 -11.28 -10.40
CA SER A 71 -1.10 -12.57 -11.07
C SER A 71 -2.43 -13.28 -10.81
N GLU A 72 -3.13 -12.91 -9.74
CA GLU A 72 -4.46 -13.43 -9.42
C GLU A 72 -5.60 -12.56 -10.00
N GLY A 73 -5.29 -11.50 -10.76
CA GLY A 73 -6.28 -10.60 -11.34
C GLY A 73 -6.85 -9.58 -10.37
N VAL A 74 -6.15 -9.29 -9.27
CA VAL A 74 -6.48 -8.24 -8.30
C VAL A 74 -5.54 -7.07 -8.50
N ILE A 75 -6.04 -5.84 -8.52
CA ILE A 75 -5.23 -4.63 -8.63
C ILE A 75 -4.51 -4.40 -7.31
N ALA A 76 -3.18 -4.33 -7.33
CA ALA A 76 -2.39 -3.89 -6.18
C ALA A 76 -2.30 -2.35 -6.16
N THR A 77 -2.28 -1.76 -4.95
CA THR A 77 -2.12 -0.32 -4.74
C THR A 77 -0.90 -0.05 -3.89
N ILE A 78 0.16 0.47 -4.50
CA ILE A 78 1.34 0.87 -3.72
C ILE A 78 1.07 2.17 -2.96
N LYS A 79 1.49 2.24 -1.69
CA LYS A 79 1.16 3.35 -0.77
C LYS A 79 2.25 3.61 0.27
N HIS A 80 2.34 4.77 0.88
CA HIS A 80 1.60 6.00 0.61
C HIS A 80 2.53 6.98 -0.09
N PHE A 81 2.15 7.47 -1.23
CA PHE A 81 2.99 8.28 -2.12
C PHE A 81 2.86 9.76 -1.78
N THR A 82 3.80 10.38 -1.03
CA THR A 82 5.07 9.87 -0.55
C THR A 82 5.50 10.55 0.75
N ALA A 83 6.54 10.02 1.38
CA ALA A 83 7.20 10.60 2.54
C ALA A 83 6.33 10.75 3.81
N ASN A 84 5.30 9.90 3.98
CA ASN A 84 4.55 9.79 5.23
C ASN A 84 5.32 8.90 6.22
N ASN A 85 6.27 9.49 6.95
CA ASN A 85 7.21 8.76 7.80
C ASN A 85 6.95 8.94 9.30
N GLN A 86 5.87 9.59 9.65
CA GLN A 86 5.38 9.81 11.01
C GLN A 86 3.86 10.10 10.97
N GLU A 87 3.16 9.95 12.12
CA GLU A 87 1.68 10.03 12.17
C GLU A 87 1.16 11.24 12.95
N TRP A 88 2.04 11.97 13.64
CA TRP A 88 1.63 13.16 14.37
C TRP A 88 1.24 14.27 13.43
N ASP A 89 -0.01 14.74 13.55
CA ASP A 89 -0.59 15.79 12.69
C ASP A 89 -0.37 15.55 11.18
N ARG A 90 -0.50 14.29 10.76
CA ARG A 90 -0.14 13.83 9.40
C ARG A 90 -0.89 14.55 8.27
N HIS A 91 -2.05 15.16 8.56
CA HIS A 91 -2.83 15.94 7.59
C HIS A 91 -2.27 17.35 7.35
N HIS A 92 -1.44 17.89 8.25
CA HIS A 92 -0.94 19.26 8.15
C HIS A 92 0.59 19.37 8.17
N VAL A 93 1.29 18.30 8.55
CA VAL A 93 2.75 18.31 8.56
C VAL A 93 3.31 18.27 7.15
N SER A 94 4.33 19.08 6.88
CA SER A 94 5.08 19.04 5.64
C SER A 94 6.37 18.23 5.80
N SER A 95 6.57 17.26 4.90
CA SER A 95 7.84 16.56 4.75
C SER A 95 8.72 17.37 3.80
N GLU A 96 9.69 18.08 4.37
CA GLU A 96 10.64 18.89 3.62
C GLU A 96 11.83 18.03 3.18
N VAL A 97 11.91 17.73 1.89
CA VAL A 97 12.90 16.81 1.33
C VAL A 97 13.42 17.33 0.00
N ASP A 98 14.74 17.38 -0.15
CA ASP A 98 15.35 17.74 -1.43
C ASP A 98 15.12 16.66 -2.50
N GLU A 99 15.18 17.07 -3.77
CA GLU A 99 14.86 16.18 -4.89
C GLU A 99 15.80 14.96 -4.96
N ARG A 100 17.09 15.12 -4.69
CA ARG A 100 18.03 14.00 -4.71
C ARG A 100 17.65 12.94 -3.68
N THR A 101 17.35 13.36 -2.46
CA THR A 101 16.90 12.45 -1.39
C THR A 101 15.59 11.79 -1.74
N LEU A 102 14.64 12.53 -2.36
CA LEU A 102 13.41 11.94 -2.88
C LEU A 102 13.70 10.83 -3.89
N GLN A 103 14.56 11.10 -4.88
CA GLN A 103 14.87 10.16 -5.95
C GLN A 103 15.63 8.91 -5.46
N GLU A 104 16.57 9.07 -4.55
CA GLU A 104 17.44 7.98 -4.08
C GLU A 104 16.78 7.14 -2.98
N VAL A 105 15.94 7.73 -2.13
CA VAL A 105 15.37 7.06 -0.95
C VAL A 105 13.86 6.88 -1.07
N TYR A 106 13.09 7.97 -1.08
CA TYR A 106 11.65 7.89 -0.90
C TYR A 106 10.89 7.43 -2.14
N PHE A 107 11.38 7.75 -3.34
CA PHE A 107 10.78 7.34 -4.60
C PHE A 107 11.20 5.94 -5.05
N ALA A 108 12.32 5.42 -4.57
CA ALA A 108 12.91 4.18 -5.07
C ALA A 108 11.91 3.00 -5.10
N PRO A 109 11.17 2.67 -4.02
CA PRO A 109 10.20 1.57 -4.05
C PRO A 109 9.00 1.86 -4.97
N PHE A 110 8.51 3.09 -5.03
CA PHE A 110 7.40 3.47 -5.91
C PHE A 110 7.79 3.39 -7.38
N ARG A 111 8.95 3.95 -7.74
CA ARG A 111 9.46 3.90 -9.11
C ARG A 111 9.64 2.45 -9.58
N LYS A 112 10.16 1.57 -8.72
CA LYS A 112 10.30 0.15 -9.03
C LYS A 112 8.93 -0.53 -9.23
N ALA A 113 7.96 -0.24 -8.39
CA ALA A 113 6.60 -0.76 -8.52
C ALA A 113 5.93 -0.34 -9.84
N VAL A 114 6.10 0.92 -10.25
CA VAL A 114 5.56 1.43 -11.52
C VAL A 114 6.28 0.81 -12.72
N LYS A 115 7.62 0.89 -12.74
CA LYS A 115 8.39 0.51 -13.94
C LYS A 115 8.62 -0.98 -14.11
N GLU A 116 8.69 -1.74 -13.02
CA GLU A 116 9.07 -3.16 -13.08
C GLU A 116 7.93 -4.10 -12.67
N ALA A 117 6.98 -3.67 -11.84
CA ALA A 117 5.83 -4.49 -11.46
C ALA A 117 4.53 -4.04 -12.15
N HIS A 118 4.54 -2.92 -12.89
CA HIS A 118 3.37 -2.37 -13.56
C HIS A 118 2.15 -2.29 -12.65
N VAL A 119 2.36 -1.71 -11.46
CA VAL A 119 1.31 -1.60 -10.44
C VAL A 119 0.08 -0.89 -10.99
N GLY A 120 -1.11 -1.44 -10.73
CA GLY A 120 -2.36 -0.90 -11.27
C GLY A 120 -2.89 0.33 -10.56
N ALA A 121 -2.50 0.55 -9.29
CA ALA A 121 -2.92 1.73 -8.54
C ALA A 121 -1.80 2.28 -7.63
N VAL A 122 -1.86 3.58 -7.37
CA VAL A 122 -1.00 4.31 -6.41
C VAL A 122 -1.91 5.09 -5.48
N MET A 123 -1.63 5.08 -4.19
CA MET A 123 -2.33 5.90 -3.20
C MET A 123 -1.41 7.01 -2.70
N ASN A 124 -1.86 8.27 -2.79
CA ASN A 124 -1.16 9.40 -2.20
C ASN A 124 -1.07 9.26 -0.67
N SER A 125 -0.17 10.02 -0.08
CA SER A 125 -0.03 10.13 1.38
C SER A 125 -0.84 11.29 1.94
N TYR A 126 -1.02 11.31 3.26
CA TYR A 126 -1.75 12.37 3.98
C TYR A 126 -1.03 13.72 3.99
N ASN A 127 0.31 13.67 4.13
CA ASN A 127 1.16 14.82 4.43
C ASN A 127 1.34 15.75 3.24
N LEU A 128 1.77 16.97 3.54
CA LEU A 128 2.35 17.84 2.53
C LEU A 128 3.76 17.34 2.16
N LEU A 129 4.11 17.50 0.91
CA LEU A 129 5.48 17.35 0.42
C LEU A 129 5.98 18.71 -0.05
N ASN A 130 7.00 19.26 0.65
CA ASN A 130 7.54 20.56 0.36
C ASN A 130 6.45 21.65 0.26
N GLY A 131 5.55 21.68 1.26
CA GLY A 131 4.50 22.66 1.42
C GLY A 131 3.21 22.41 0.61
N VAL A 132 3.10 21.31 -0.18
CA VAL A 132 1.91 21.03 -0.98
C VAL A 132 1.37 19.63 -0.63
N HIS A 133 0.06 19.53 -0.36
CA HIS A 133 -0.58 18.24 -0.08
C HIS A 133 -0.33 17.24 -1.20
N ALA A 134 0.01 15.99 -0.86
CA ALA A 134 0.38 14.98 -1.83
C ALA A 134 -0.72 14.76 -2.90
N SER A 135 -1.99 14.77 -2.51
CA SER A 135 -3.14 14.64 -3.43
C SER A 135 -3.31 15.80 -4.41
N GLU A 136 -2.67 16.96 -4.14
CA GLU A 136 -2.76 18.19 -4.94
C GLU A 136 -1.41 18.65 -5.48
N ASN A 137 -0.38 17.82 -5.35
CA ASN A 137 0.98 18.16 -5.76
C ASN A 137 1.20 17.80 -7.24
N ARG A 138 1.10 18.79 -8.12
CA ARG A 138 1.25 18.60 -9.55
C ARG A 138 2.59 17.99 -9.92
N TRP A 139 3.68 18.49 -9.34
CA TRP A 139 5.01 17.96 -9.60
C TRP A 139 5.12 16.47 -9.26
N LEU A 140 4.58 16.07 -8.10
CA LEU A 140 4.58 14.69 -7.66
C LEU A 140 3.75 13.78 -8.57
N ASN A 141 2.50 14.19 -8.83
CA ASN A 141 1.49 13.33 -9.45
C ASN A 141 1.59 13.31 -10.98
N ILE A 142 1.91 14.46 -11.61
CA ILE A 142 2.00 14.57 -13.07
C ILE A 142 3.45 14.43 -13.52
N ASP A 143 4.32 15.36 -13.10
CA ASP A 143 5.65 15.46 -13.69
C ASP A 143 6.53 14.23 -13.34
N ILE A 144 6.42 13.72 -12.10
CA ILE A 144 7.15 12.53 -11.66
C ILE A 144 6.39 11.23 -11.98
N LEU A 145 5.19 11.06 -11.44
CA LEU A 145 4.49 9.79 -11.52
C LEU A 145 4.03 9.46 -12.95
N ARG A 146 3.36 10.42 -13.61
CA ARG A 146 2.80 10.21 -14.96
C ARG A 146 3.86 10.37 -16.05
N ASP A 147 4.53 11.51 -16.11
CA ASP A 147 5.39 11.86 -17.24
C ASP A 147 6.75 11.15 -17.16
N THR A 148 7.41 11.20 -16.00
CA THR A 148 8.76 10.62 -15.85
C THR A 148 8.72 9.09 -15.71
N TRP A 149 7.77 8.55 -14.93
CA TRP A 149 7.70 7.10 -14.71
C TRP A 149 6.74 6.39 -15.66
N GLY A 150 5.85 7.10 -16.34
CA GLY A 150 4.90 6.56 -17.31
C GLY A 150 3.75 5.80 -16.67
N PHE A 151 3.36 6.14 -15.44
CA PHE A 151 2.24 5.48 -14.76
C PHE A 151 0.91 5.77 -15.45
N LYS A 152 0.15 4.70 -15.73
CA LYS A 152 -1.13 4.77 -16.45
C LYS A 152 -2.33 4.29 -15.63
N GLY A 153 -2.08 3.80 -14.42
CA GLY A 153 -3.11 3.26 -13.54
C GLY A 153 -3.86 4.32 -12.75
N ILE A 154 -4.59 3.90 -11.74
CA ILE A 154 -5.41 4.76 -10.87
C ILE A 154 -4.53 5.43 -9.81
N LEU A 155 -4.56 6.76 -9.75
CA LEU A 155 -4.02 7.51 -8.62
C LEU A 155 -5.18 7.89 -7.69
N MET A 156 -5.16 7.36 -6.47
CA MET A 156 -6.19 7.63 -5.46
C MET A 156 -5.63 8.41 -4.27
N SER A 157 -6.49 9.14 -3.56
CA SER A 157 -6.14 9.72 -2.27
C SER A 157 -6.09 8.67 -1.17
N ASP A 158 -5.43 8.95 -0.05
CA ASP A 158 -5.72 8.26 1.21
C ASP A 158 -7.08 8.74 1.76
N TRP A 159 -7.58 8.15 2.84
CA TRP A 159 -8.90 8.48 3.41
C TRP A 159 -8.95 9.93 3.88
N VAL A 160 -9.92 10.70 3.36
CA VAL A 160 -10.14 12.12 3.69
C VAL A 160 -8.87 12.98 3.56
N SER A 161 -8.05 12.72 2.55
CA SER A 161 -6.80 13.45 2.30
C SER A 161 -6.84 14.29 1.01
N VAL A 162 -8.01 14.80 0.66
CA VAL A 162 -8.23 15.82 -0.37
C VAL A 162 -8.64 17.11 0.32
N TYR A 163 -8.19 18.25 -0.16
CA TYR A 163 -8.34 19.52 0.53
C TYR A 163 -8.91 20.63 -0.37
N SER A 164 -8.93 20.42 -1.69
CA SER A 164 -9.57 21.32 -2.64
C SER A 164 -10.00 20.60 -3.93
N THR A 165 -11.12 21.02 -4.51
CA THR A 165 -11.67 20.48 -5.76
C THR A 165 -10.77 20.77 -6.95
N VAL A 166 -10.41 22.05 -7.14
CA VAL A 166 -9.63 22.50 -8.30
C VAL A 166 -8.21 21.96 -8.26
N GLY A 167 -7.57 21.98 -7.06
CA GLY A 167 -6.22 21.46 -6.86
C GLY A 167 -6.15 19.97 -7.16
N ALA A 168 -6.99 19.16 -6.52
CA ALA A 168 -7.02 17.72 -6.73
C ALA A 168 -7.34 17.35 -8.19
N ALA A 169 -8.35 18.01 -8.78
CA ALA A 169 -8.73 17.75 -10.15
C ALA A 169 -7.60 18.05 -11.15
N ASN A 170 -7.01 19.22 -11.11
CA ASN A 170 -6.02 19.67 -12.08
C ASN A 170 -4.62 19.05 -11.84
N HIS A 171 -4.33 18.55 -10.63
CA HIS A 171 -3.01 18.04 -10.27
C HIS A 171 -2.91 16.51 -10.23
N GLY A 172 -3.79 15.83 -10.98
CA GLY A 172 -3.58 14.45 -11.39
C GLY A 172 -4.23 13.38 -10.50
N LEU A 173 -4.94 13.74 -9.42
CA LEU A 173 -5.71 12.77 -8.63
C LEU A 173 -6.89 12.26 -9.45
N ASP A 174 -7.07 10.92 -9.55
CA ASP A 174 -8.18 10.31 -10.30
C ASP A 174 -9.38 9.99 -9.40
N LEU A 175 -9.12 9.53 -8.19
CA LEU A 175 -10.14 9.00 -7.29
C LEU A 175 -9.95 9.51 -5.86
N GLU A 176 -10.97 10.14 -5.31
CA GLU A 176 -11.03 10.54 -3.91
C GLU A 176 -11.59 9.41 -3.04
N MET A 177 -10.97 9.16 -1.90
CA MET A 177 -11.34 8.10 -0.96
C MET A 177 -11.69 8.68 0.42
N PRO A 178 -12.66 8.11 1.15
CA PRO A 178 -13.53 6.98 0.79
C PRO A 178 -14.80 7.40 0.00
N ALA A 179 -15.05 8.70 -0.08
CA ALA A 179 -16.19 9.30 -0.77
C ALA A 179 -15.74 10.60 -1.46
N GLY A 180 -16.51 11.07 -2.43
CA GLY A 180 -16.23 12.33 -3.13
C GLY A 180 -16.70 13.54 -2.31
N GLU A 181 -15.88 14.01 -1.38
CA GLU A 181 -16.17 15.25 -0.63
C GLU A 181 -15.79 16.49 -1.45
N TYR A 182 -14.75 16.40 -2.25
CA TYR A 182 -14.23 17.47 -3.12
C TYR A 182 -14.38 17.14 -4.60
N LEU A 183 -14.30 15.87 -5.00
CA LEU A 183 -14.49 15.42 -6.38
C LEU A 183 -15.91 14.88 -6.57
N ASN A 184 -16.91 15.75 -6.44
CA ASN A 184 -18.33 15.45 -6.64
C ASN A 184 -18.96 16.42 -7.63
N GLU A 185 -20.17 16.10 -8.11
CA GLU A 185 -20.87 16.89 -9.11
C GLU A 185 -21.14 18.32 -8.65
N GLU A 186 -21.54 18.51 -7.38
CA GLU A 186 -21.91 19.83 -6.84
C GLU A 186 -20.74 20.83 -6.85
N LEU A 187 -19.50 20.35 -6.71
CA LEU A 187 -18.30 21.18 -6.68
C LEU A 187 -17.59 21.21 -8.05
N LEU A 188 -17.61 20.11 -8.79
CA LEU A 188 -16.96 20.03 -10.10
C LEU A 188 -17.70 20.84 -11.18
N MET A 189 -19.03 20.75 -11.26
CA MET A 189 -19.80 21.44 -12.30
C MET A 189 -19.59 22.95 -12.28
N PRO A 190 -19.73 23.66 -11.14
CA PRO A 190 -19.45 25.09 -11.11
C PRO A 190 -18.00 25.46 -11.47
N ALA A 191 -17.03 24.59 -11.10
CA ALA A 191 -15.63 24.82 -11.43
C ALA A 191 -15.34 24.66 -12.94
N ILE A 192 -16.05 23.76 -13.61
CA ILE A 192 -16.02 23.59 -15.07
C ILE A 192 -16.67 24.78 -15.76
N GLU A 193 -17.86 25.20 -15.33
CA GLU A 193 -18.57 26.37 -15.89
C GLU A 193 -17.75 27.67 -15.78
N GLN A 194 -16.96 27.82 -14.71
CA GLN A 194 -16.05 28.93 -14.50
C GLN A 194 -14.72 28.79 -15.28
N GLY A 195 -14.50 27.68 -15.96
CA GLY A 195 -13.25 27.40 -16.68
C GLY A 195 -12.04 27.11 -15.78
N LEU A 196 -12.25 26.81 -14.49
CA LEU A 196 -11.20 26.45 -13.53
C LEU A 196 -10.73 24.99 -13.72
N ILE A 197 -11.61 24.14 -14.21
CA ILE A 197 -11.36 22.74 -14.57
C ILE A 197 -11.91 22.54 -15.99
N THR A 198 -11.23 21.74 -16.82
CA THR A 198 -11.73 21.39 -18.15
C THR A 198 -12.42 20.03 -18.15
N GLU A 199 -13.37 19.81 -19.05
CA GLU A 199 -13.96 18.48 -19.28
C GLU A 199 -12.87 17.45 -19.59
N ALA A 200 -11.87 17.79 -20.40
CA ALA A 200 -10.73 16.92 -20.69
C ALA A 200 -9.96 16.48 -19.45
N THR A 201 -9.91 17.30 -18.39
CA THR A 201 -9.33 16.93 -17.11
C THR A 201 -10.13 15.79 -16.45
N ILE A 202 -11.45 15.84 -16.54
CA ILE A 202 -12.32 14.80 -15.97
C ILE A 202 -12.27 13.54 -16.85
N ASP A 203 -12.33 13.68 -18.18
CA ASP A 203 -12.21 12.56 -19.12
C ASP A 203 -10.92 11.75 -18.88
N LEU A 204 -9.80 12.42 -18.63
CA LEU A 204 -8.54 11.76 -18.35
C LEU A 204 -8.58 10.90 -17.07
N LYS A 205 -9.24 11.37 -16.02
CA LYS A 205 -9.43 10.58 -14.78
C LYS A 205 -10.28 9.35 -15.02
N VAL A 206 -11.41 9.53 -15.71
CA VAL A 206 -12.29 8.44 -16.11
C VAL A 206 -11.53 7.43 -16.98
N GLN A 207 -10.71 7.92 -17.91
CA GLN A 207 -9.85 7.07 -18.74
C GLN A 207 -8.89 6.24 -17.90
N HIS A 208 -8.17 6.84 -16.93
CA HIS A 208 -7.24 6.10 -16.07
C HIS A 208 -7.96 5.00 -15.26
N ILE A 209 -9.13 5.29 -14.74
CA ILE A 209 -9.95 4.33 -14.01
C ILE A 209 -10.41 3.21 -14.94
N LEU A 210 -11.09 3.54 -16.04
CA LEU A 210 -11.67 2.54 -16.95
C LEU A 210 -10.62 1.67 -17.60
N GLN A 211 -9.52 2.24 -18.12
CA GLN A 211 -8.46 1.44 -18.73
C GLN A 211 -7.83 0.44 -17.74
N THR A 212 -7.71 0.83 -16.45
CA THR A 212 -7.20 -0.06 -15.42
C THR A 212 -8.19 -1.19 -15.14
N LEU A 213 -9.48 -0.89 -14.97
CA LEU A 213 -10.52 -1.90 -14.75
C LEU A 213 -10.64 -2.86 -15.95
N ILE A 214 -10.54 -2.35 -17.18
CA ILE A 214 -10.55 -3.15 -18.41
C ILE A 214 -9.32 -4.07 -18.46
N ALA A 215 -8.12 -3.55 -18.16
CA ALA A 215 -6.89 -4.32 -18.18
C ALA A 215 -6.91 -5.51 -17.20
N PHE A 216 -7.64 -5.38 -16.09
CA PHE A 216 -7.83 -6.46 -15.11
C PHE A 216 -9.10 -7.29 -15.38
N GLY A 217 -9.86 -6.99 -16.43
CA GLY A 217 -11.02 -7.77 -16.87
C GLY A 217 -12.29 -7.57 -16.02
N PHE A 218 -12.38 -6.49 -15.23
CA PHE A 218 -13.51 -6.27 -14.32
C PHE A 218 -14.82 -5.87 -15.01
N LEU A 219 -14.78 -5.53 -16.30
CA LEU A 219 -16.00 -5.32 -17.09
C LEU A 219 -16.59 -6.64 -17.61
N ASP A 220 -15.78 -7.70 -17.68
CA ASP A 220 -16.16 -8.99 -18.27
C ASP A 220 -16.40 -10.08 -17.24
N LYS A 221 -15.86 -9.93 -16.03
CA LYS A 221 -15.86 -10.98 -15.00
C LYS A 221 -16.15 -10.39 -13.62
N ASP A 222 -16.92 -11.13 -12.83
CA ASP A 222 -17.04 -10.85 -11.40
C ASP A 222 -15.64 -11.00 -10.75
N PRO A 223 -15.18 -10.01 -9.99
CA PRO A 223 -13.92 -10.13 -9.24
C PRO A 223 -13.98 -11.25 -8.18
N LYS A 224 -15.18 -11.70 -7.77
CA LYS A 224 -15.34 -12.71 -6.73
C LYS A 224 -15.21 -14.12 -7.29
N ASP A 225 -14.34 -14.92 -6.66
CA ASP A 225 -14.19 -16.34 -6.93
C ASP A 225 -14.57 -17.17 -5.70
N THR A 226 -15.76 -17.77 -5.74
CA THR A 226 -16.29 -18.59 -4.65
C THR A 226 -15.66 -19.98 -4.55
N SER A 227 -14.84 -20.39 -5.52
CA SER A 227 -14.10 -21.65 -5.47
C SER A 227 -12.88 -21.60 -4.55
N ILE A 228 -12.40 -20.39 -4.24
CA ILE A 228 -11.28 -20.16 -3.32
C ILE A 228 -11.80 -20.20 -1.87
N ALA A 229 -11.22 -21.08 -1.07
CA ALA A 229 -11.58 -21.18 0.34
C ALA A 229 -11.23 -19.90 1.10
N LEU A 230 -12.16 -19.41 1.95
CA LEU A 230 -11.91 -18.21 2.77
C LEU A 230 -10.75 -18.40 3.76
N ASP A 231 -10.59 -19.64 4.28
CA ASP A 231 -9.42 -20.07 5.05
C ASP A 231 -8.45 -20.80 4.10
N ASN A 232 -7.70 -20.01 3.32
CA ASN A 232 -6.85 -20.53 2.26
C ASN A 232 -5.60 -21.24 2.84
N PRO A 233 -5.43 -22.55 2.63
CA PRO A 233 -4.28 -23.29 3.16
C PRO A 233 -2.94 -22.81 2.59
N HIS A 234 -2.91 -22.28 1.36
CA HIS A 234 -1.69 -21.70 0.77
C HIS A 234 -1.27 -20.42 1.49
N SER A 235 -2.21 -19.56 1.85
CA SER A 235 -1.94 -18.34 2.62
C SER A 235 -1.40 -18.70 4.01
N ARG A 236 -1.99 -19.69 4.67
CA ARG A 236 -1.52 -20.19 5.96
C ARG A 236 -0.10 -20.75 5.90
N GLN A 237 0.21 -21.58 4.91
CA GLN A 237 1.55 -22.15 4.75
C GLN A 237 2.56 -21.06 4.44
N THR A 238 2.23 -20.10 3.59
CA THR A 238 3.11 -18.98 3.26
C THR A 238 3.40 -18.11 4.50
N ALA A 239 2.40 -17.82 5.31
CA ALA A 239 2.59 -17.09 6.57
C ALA A 239 3.53 -17.82 7.54
N LEU A 240 3.40 -19.16 7.64
CA LEU A 240 4.29 -19.99 8.46
C LEU A 240 5.73 -19.98 7.92
N ASP A 241 5.90 -20.09 6.61
CA ASP A 241 7.22 -20.05 5.97
C ASP A 241 7.90 -18.69 6.21
N ILE A 242 7.14 -17.58 6.06
CA ILE A 242 7.64 -16.22 6.37
C ILE A 242 8.05 -16.11 7.83
N ALA A 243 7.26 -16.64 8.77
CA ALA A 243 7.58 -16.59 10.17
C ALA A 243 8.89 -17.36 10.48
N ARG A 244 9.08 -18.53 9.86
CA ARG A 244 10.28 -19.36 10.04
C ARG A 244 11.54 -18.73 9.45
N GLU A 245 11.43 -18.09 8.29
CA GLU A 245 12.60 -17.46 7.64
C GLU A 245 12.87 -16.04 8.14
N GLY A 246 11.84 -15.30 8.55
CA GLY A 246 11.97 -13.89 8.92
C GLY A 246 12.31 -13.64 10.38
N ILE A 247 12.11 -14.63 11.27
CA ILE A 247 12.49 -14.49 12.70
C ILE A 247 13.99 -14.72 12.85
N VAL A 248 14.69 -13.69 13.32
CA VAL A 248 16.16 -13.70 13.48
C VAL A 248 16.52 -13.83 14.95
N LEU A 249 17.34 -14.85 15.26
CA LEU A 249 17.90 -15.02 16.59
C LEU A 249 19.08 -14.06 16.82
N LEU A 250 18.81 -12.93 17.48
CA LEU A 250 19.82 -11.89 17.70
C LEU A 250 20.82 -12.24 18.82
N LYS A 251 20.39 -13.02 19.82
CA LYS A 251 21.21 -13.34 21.00
C LYS A 251 20.77 -14.66 21.59
N ASN A 252 21.76 -15.54 21.91
CA ASN A 252 21.54 -16.81 22.60
C ASN A 252 22.75 -17.13 23.51
N GLU A 253 22.98 -16.26 24.52
CA GLU A 253 24.04 -16.45 25.46
C GLU A 253 23.80 -17.69 26.33
N GLY A 254 24.87 -18.45 26.59
CA GLY A 254 24.78 -19.67 27.39
C GLY A 254 24.01 -20.83 26.74
N ASN A 255 23.72 -20.74 25.42
CA ASN A 255 22.94 -21.76 24.70
C ASN A 255 21.59 -22.06 25.39
N MET A 256 20.89 -21.01 25.83
CA MET A 256 19.60 -21.13 26.50
C MET A 256 18.52 -21.73 25.58
N LEU A 257 18.60 -21.46 24.28
CA LEU A 257 17.71 -22.02 23.28
C LEU A 257 18.34 -23.24 22.59
N PRO A 258 17.54 -24.28 22.24
CA PRO A 258 16.12 -24.45 22.54
C PRO A 258 15.85 -24.71 24.04
N LEU A 259 14.74 -24.18 24.53
CA LEU A 259 14.35 -24.36 25.94
C LEU A 259 14.18 -25.85 26.26
N LYS A 260 14.64 -26.28 27.45
CA LYS A 260 14.55 -27.66 27.95
C LYS A 260 13.82 -27.66 29.28
N GLY A 261 13.00 -28.71 29.48
CA GLY A 261 12.25 -28.89 30.73
C GLY A 261 10.93 -28.12 30.76
N LYS A 262 10.39 -27.91 31.96
CA LYS A 262 9.14 -27.19 32.17
C LYS A 262 9.36 -25.71 31.97
N THR A 263 8.58 -25.12 31.09
CA THR A 263 8.60 -23.69 30.78
C THR A 263 7.31 -23.05 31.25
N VAL A 264 7.39 -21.89 31.89
CA VAL A 264 6.24 -21.06 32.24
C VAL A 264 6.20 -19.85 31.30
N VAL A 265 5.09 -19.66 30.62
CA VAL A 265 4.84 -18.48 29.79
C VAL A 265 3.93 -17.55 30.58
N MET A 266 4.34 -16.28 30.70
CA MET A 266 3.59 -15.28 31.45
C MET A 266 3.45 -13.99 30.65
N GLY A 267 2.39 -13.25 30.92
CA GLY A 267 2.08 -11.98 30.29
C GLY A 267 0.77 -12.03 29.50
N SER A 268 0.22 -10.85 29.22
CA SER A 268 -1.07 -10.73 28.52
C SER A 268 -1.11 -11.40 27.14
N ASN A 269 0.04 -11.47 26.47
CA ASN A 269 0.15 -12.06 25.13
C ASN A 269 0.33 -13.58 25.13
N ALA A 270 0.39 -14.23 26.31
CA ALA A 270 0.50 -15.69 26.41
C ALA A 270 -0.79 -16.40 25.91
N GLU A 271 -1.93 -15.76 26.07
CA GLU A 271 -3.25 -16.31 25.71
C GLU A 271 -4.00 -15.48 24.67
N VAL A 272 -3.58 -14.24 24.43
CA VAL A 272 -4.26 -13.30 23.55
C VAL A 272 -3.43 -13.03 22.30
N LEU A 273 -3.99 -13.30 21.13
CA LEU A 273 -3.39 -12.89 19.87
C LEU A 273 -3.43 -11.36 19.75
N VAL A 274 -2.28 -10.73 19.73
CA VAL A 274 -2.17 -9.29 19.47
C VAL A 274 -2.21 -9.06 17.96
N THR A 275 -3.22 -8.33 17.50
CA THR A 275 -3.37 -7.90 16.10
C THR A 275 -3.18 -6.40 15.97
N GLY A 276 -2.90 -5.92 14.75
CA GLY A 276 -2.90 -4.48 14.46
C GLY A 276 -4.30 -3.88 14.66
N GLY A 277 -4.34 -2.60 15.02
CA GLY A 277 -5.58 -1.83 15.07
C GLY A 277 -5.88 -1.10 13.76
N GLY A 278 -7.00 -0.39 13.69
CA GLY A 278 -7.38 0.41 12.53
C GLY A 278 -7.39 -0.41 11.23
N SER A 279 -6.75 0.11 10.18
CA SER A 279 -6.63 -0.57 8.88
C SER A 279 -5.84 -1.88 8.91
N GLY A 280 -5.05 -2.12 9.95
CA GLY A 280 -4.31 -3.37 10.15
C GLY A 280 -5.06 -4.44 10.94
N PHE A 281 -6.33 -4.20 11.30
CA PHE A 281 -7.12 -5.19 12.05
C PHE A 281 -7.48 -6.39 11.17
N VAL A 282 -7.19 -7.59 11.69
CA VAL A 282 -7.55 -8.87 11.07
C VAL A 282 -8.20 -9.76 12.12
N SER A 283 -9.38 -10.28 11.79
CA SER A 283 -10.02 -11.33 12.61
C SER A 283 -9.42 -12.70 12.23
N PRO A 284 -8.71 -13.37 13.14
CA PRO A 284 -8.14 -14.68 12.86
C PRO A 284 -9.23 -15.74 12.78
N PHE A 285 -9.04 -16.77 11.94
CA PHE A 285 -9.93 -17.94 11.91
C PHE A 285 -9.77 -18.82 13.14
N SER A 286 -8.58 -18.84 13.72
CA SER A 286 -8.28 -19.58 14.95
C SER A 286 -7.15 -18.90 15.71
N THR A 287 -7.14 -19.09 17.01
CA THR A 287 -6.04 -18.67 17.89
C THR A 287 -5.46 -19.92 18.57
N VAL A 288 -4.17 -19.89 18.82
CA VAL A 288 -3.48 -20.94 19.59
C VAL A 288 -2.95 -20.30 20.85
N SER A 289 -3.32 -20.83 22.00
CA SER A 289 -2.65 -20.52 23.26
C SER A 289 -1.30 -21.24 23.33
N ILE A 290 -0.32 -20.57 23.90
CA ILE A 290 1.02 -21.13 24.11
C ILE A 290 0.99 -22.10 25.30
#